data_dd6e8555731df6cae09b1d788642476e
#
_entry.id   dd6e8555731df6cae09b1d788642476e
#
_cell.length_a   1.000
_cell.length_b   1.000
_cell.length_c   1.000
_cell.angle_alpha   90.00
_cell.angle_beta   90.00
_cell.angle_gamma   90.00
#
_symmetry.space_group_name_H-M   'P 1'
#
loop_
_entity.id
_entity.type
_entity.pdbx_description
1 polymer ?
#
loop_
_entity_poly.entity_id
_entity_poly.type
_entity_poly.pdbx_seq_one_letter_code
_entity_poly.pdbx_strand_id
1 'polypeptide(L)'
;MSNPLDRHLEWLNQHTEEIIDAERPIIDPHHHLWPGESQYLLEDLWDDTSSGHNIKHTVFIECTQEFLTSGPDHLKPVGETIFVKKIADEAKKEPSKSQISGIVSHADMTLGEGINEVLDLHFQYGESLFKGIRHAGGWDPHENMRNSHHSPPKDMYLSDVFNQSLKILGEKDLVFEAWQYHHQINQVAEIADRNE
;
A
#
# COMPACT_ATOMS: atom_id res chain seq x y z
N MET A 1 -3.08 -32.36 12.30
CA MET A 1 -1.94 -31.40 12.26
C MET A 1 -2.52 -30.03 12.56
N SER A 2 -2.01 -29.30 13.56
CA SER A 2 -2.47 -27.95 13.88
C SER A 2 -2.26 -27.01 12.68
N ASN A 3 -3.23 -26.11 12.44
CA ASN A 3 -3.13 -25.09 11.41
C ASN A 3 -1.84 -24.28 11.64
N PRO A 4 -1.07 -23.92 10.59
CA PRO A 4 0.10 -23.04 10.74
C PRO A 4 -0.19 -21.74 11.47
N LEU A 5 -1.38 -21.16 11.30
CA LEU A 5 -1.86 -19.99 12.02
C LEU A 5 -1.99 -20.22 13.53
N ASP A 6 -2.54 -21.38 13.95
CA ASP A 6 -2.70 -21.70 15.38
C ASP A 6 -1.35 -21.79 16.08
N ARG A 7 -0.33 -22.39 15.42
CA ARG A 7 1.03 -22.45 15.96
C ARG A 7 1.71 -21.08 16.03
N HIS A 8 1.38 -20.18 15.10
CA HIS A 8 1.90 -18.83 15.12
C HIS A 8 1.30 -18.03 16.29
N LEU A 9 0.01 -18.14 16.53
CA LEU A 9 -0.67 -17.52 17.67
C LEU A 9 -0.17 -18.09 19.01
N GLU A 10 0.01 -19.42 19.11
CA GLU A 10 0.62 -20.03 20.29
C GLU A 10 2.04 -19.49 20.57
N TRP A 11 2.83 -19.25 19.53
CA TRP A 11 4.16 -18.67 19.66
C TRP A 11 4.10 -17.20 20.10
N LEU A 12 3.24 -16.38 19.50
CA LEU A 12 3.06 -14.98 19.88
C LEU A 12 2.60 -14.83 21.33
N ASN A 13 1.71 -15.70 21.80
CA ASN A 13 1.15 -15.66 23.16
C ASN A 13 2.11 -16.15 24.26
N GLN A 14 3.33 -16.60 23.93
CA GLN A 14 4.34 -16.99 24.91
C GLN A 14 4.92 -15.79 25.67
N HIS A 15 4.80 -14.59 25.13
CA HIS A 15 5.30 -13.39 25.75
C HIS A 15 4.29 -12.26 25.66
N THR A 16 4.03 -11.61 26.79
CA THR A 16 3.14 -10.46 26.87
C THR A 16 3.91 -9.31 27.51
N GLU A 17 3.88 -8.16 26.86
CA GLU A 17 4.50 -6.94 27.36
C GLU A 17 3.43 -5.92 27.76
N GLU A 18 3.73 -5.11 28.76
CA GLU A 18 2.88 -3.98 29.13
C GLU A 18 3.02 -2.85 28.11
N ILE A 19 1.89 -2.29 27.68
CA ILE A 19 1.88 -1.14 26.79
C ILE A 19 2.34 0.09 27.57
N ILE A 20 3.47 0.68 27.19
CA ILE A 20 4.10 1.79 27.90
C ILE A 20 3.27 3.08 27.84
N ASP A 21 2.63 3.35 26.69
CA ASP A 21 1.85 4.57 26.44
C ASP A 21 0.62 4.22 25.58
N ALA A 22 -0.40 3.70 26.25
CA ALA A 22 -1.64 3.24 25.60
C ALA A 22 -2.47 4.40 25.02
N GLU A 23 -2.30 5.62 25.55
CA GLU A 23 -3.09 6.79 25.14
C GLU A 23 -2.49 7.56 23.97
N ARG A 24 -1.25 7.26 23.59
CA ARG A 24 -0.57 7.93 22.47
C ARG A 24 -1.34 7.73 21.18
N PRO A 25 -1.80 8.82 20.51
CA PRO A 25 -2.45 8.67 19.21
C PRO A 25 -1.44 8.20 18.16
N ILE A 26 -1.81 7.15 17.44
CA ILE A 26 -0.98 6.50 16.43
C ILE A 26 -1.70 6.58 15.07
N ILE A 27 -0.92 6.82 14.02
CA ILE A 27 -1.29 6.55 12.64
C ILE A 27 -0.51 5.31 12.22
N ASP A 28 -1.22 4.23 11.89
CA ASP A 28 -0.61 3.06 11.25
C ASP A 28 -0.42 3.36 9.76
N PRO A 29 0.81 3.47 9.26
CA PRO A 29 1.06 3.91 7.90
C PRO A 29 0.91 2.81 6.86
N HIS A 30 0.61 1.56 7.24
CA HIS A 30 0.66 0.44 6.30
C HIS A 30 -0.23 -0.73 6.70
N HIS A 31 -1.38 -0.85 6.07
CA HIS A 31 -2.21 -2.06 6.14
C HIS A 31 -2.71 -2.45 4.75
N HIS A 32 -3.21 -3.67 4.64
CA HIS A 32 -3.86 -4.21 3.45
C HIS A 32 -5.27 -4.67 3.78
N LEU A 33 -6.10 -4.89 2.75
CA LEU A 33 -7.42 -5.49 2.86
C LEU A 33 -7.53 -6.62 1.84
N TRP A 34 -7.95 -7.79 2.28
CA TRP A 34 -8.10 -8.96 1.43
C TRP A 34 -9.53 -9.49 1.44
N PRO A 35 -10.32 -9.29 0.38
CA PRO A 35 -11.55 -10.02 0.17
C PRO A 35 -11.22 -11.44 -0.29
N GLY A 36 -11.98 -12.44 0.09
CA GLY A 36 -11.81 -13.81 -0.39
C GLY A 36 -11.60 -14.84 0.72
N GLU A 37 -10.95 -15.97 0.41
CA GLU A 37 -10.83 -17.12 1.35
C GLU A 37 -10.05 -16.80 2.63
N SER A 38 -9.04 -15.93 2.54
CA SER A 38 -8.28 -15.44 3.70
C SER A 38 -8.72 -14.02 4.03
N GLN A 39 -10.03 -13.84 4.21
CA GLN A 39 -10.63 -12.53 4.42
C GLN A 39 -9.93 -11.78 5.56
N TYR A 40 -9.60 -10.51 5.28
CA TYR A 40 -9.18 -9.50 6.25
C TYR A 40 -9.76 -8.17 5.79
N LEU A 41 -10.82 -7.73 6.41
CA LEU A 41 -11.58 -6.53 6.04
C LEU A 41 -11.72 -5.58 7.23
N LEU A 42 -12.71 -4.70 7.19
CA LEU A 42 -12.87 -3.61 8.15
C LEU A 42 -12.99 -4.07 9.60
N GLU A 43 -13.77 -5.13 9.85
CA GLU A 43 -13.95 -5.65 11.21
C GLU A 43 -12.66 -6.25 11.76
N ASP A 44 -11.91 -7.01 10.92
CA ASP A 44 -10.62 -7.59 11.29
C ASP A 44 -9.59 -6.48 11.58
N LEU A 45 -9.56 -5.42 10.74
CA LEU A 45 -8.72 -4.25 10.96
C LEU A 45 -9.06 -3.54 12.28
N TRP A 46 -10.34 -3.43 12.61
CA TRP A 46 -10.77 -2.83 13.87
C TRP A 46 -10.44 -3.69 15.09
N ASP A 47 -10.51 -5.00 14.96
CA ASP A 47 -10.09 -5.91 16.03
C ASP A 47 -8.59 -5.72 16.34
N ASP A 48 -7.75 -5.66 15.30
CA ASP A 48 -6.32 -5.41 15.46
C ASP A 48 -6.02 -4.02 16.03
N THR A 49 -6.65 -2.97 15.48
CA THR A 49 -6.40 -1.59 15.91
C THR A 49 -6.99 -1.25 17.28
N SER A 50 -7.85 -2.12 17.83
CA SER A 50 -8.42 -2.01 19.17
C SER A 50 -7.69 -2.84 20.22
N SER A 51 -6.55 -3.48 19.88
CA SER A 51 -5.86 -4.45 20.74
C SER A 51 -5.03 -3.82 21.88
N GLY A 52 -5.22 -2.55 22.18
CA GLY A 52 -4.64 -1.89 23.36
C GLY A 52 -3.87 -0.61 23.07
N HIS A 53 -3.50 -0.35 21.82
CA HIS A 53 -2.94 0.92 21.39
C HIS A 53 -4.03 1.87 20.88
N ASN A 54 -3.76 3.19 20.92
CA ASN A 54 -4.69 4.22 20.48
C ASN A 54 -4.49 4.55 19.00
N ILE A 55 -4.77 3.58 18.11
CA ILE A 55 -4.66 3.76 16.66
C ILE A 55 -5.88 4.53 16.16
N LYS A 56 -5.66 5.75 15.68
CA LYS A 56 -6.72 6.64 15.19
C LYS A 56 -6.94 6.54 13.70
N HIS A 57 -5.86 6.40 12.95
CA HIS A 57 -5.88 6.39 11.50
C HIS A 57 -4.99 5.30 10.97
N THR A 58 -5.37 4.79 9.79
CA THR A 58 -4.55 3.84 9.04
C THR A 58 -4.39 4.31 7.60
N VAL A 59 -3.34 3.85 6.93
CA VAL A 59 -3.11 4.07 5.51
C VAL A 59 -3.12 2.72 4.80
N PHE A 60 -4.03 2.59 3.84
CA PHE A 60 -4.07 1.42 2.98
C PHE A 60 -2.97 1.51 1.92
N ILE A 61 -2.26 0.42 1.74
CA ILE A 61 -1.26 0.27 0.67
C ILE A 61 -1.72 -0.80 -0.31
N GLU A 62 -1.57 -0.54 -1.60
CA GLU A 62 -1.95 -1.47 -2.68
C GLU A 62 -1.48 -2.91 -2.43
N CYS A 63 -2.29 -3.89 -2.81
CA CYS A 63 -1.94 -5.31 -2.71
C CYS A 63 -2.60 -6.17 -3.81
N THR A 64 -2.92 -5.55 -4.93
CA THR A 64 -3.49 -6.20 -6.15
C THR A 64 -4.86 -6.83 -5.95
N GLN A 65 -5.68 -6.28 -5.04
CA GLN A 65 -7.02 -6.78 -4.82
C GLN A 65 -8.06 -5.98 -5.61
N GLU A 66 -9.17 -6.63 -5.99
CA GLU A 66 -10.33 -5.99 -6.63
C GLU A 66 -10.01 -5.11 -7.86
N PHE A 67 -8.96 -5.44 -8.62
CA PHE A 67 -8.66 -4.78 -9.89
C PHE A 67 -9.84 -4.90 -10.85
N LEU A 68 -10.07 -3.88 -11.68
CA LEU A 68 -11.11 -3.96 -12.71
C LEU A 68 -10.90 -5.16 -13.62
N THR A 69 -11.96 -5.91 -13.91
CA THR A 69 -11.92 -7.11 -14.75
C THR A 69 -11.96 -6.82 -16.25
N SER A 70 -12.22 -5.56 -16.63
CA SER A 70 -12.32 -5.10 -18.01
C SER A 70 -11.69 -3.72 -18.20
N GLY A 71 -11.46 -3.34 -19.44
CA GLY A 71 -10.81 -2.09 -19.80
C GLY A 71 -9.29 -2.23 -20.01
N PRO A 72 -8.59 -1.12 -20.27
CA PRO A 72 -7.15 -1.08 -20.45
C PRO A 72 -6.40 -1.56 -19.20
N ASP A 73 -5.36 -2.36 -19.39
CA ASP A 73 -4.64 -2.99 -18.27
C ASP A 73 -4.07 -1.97 -17.28
N HIS A 74 -3.54 -0.85 -17.75
CA HIS A 74 -2.97 0.20 -16.91
C HIS A 74 -4.01 0.94 -16.04
N LEU A 75 -5.30 0.83 -16.34
CA LEU A 75 -6.39 1.42 -15.56
C LEU A 75 -7.03 0.44 -14.57
N LYS A 76 -6.75 -0.87 -14.70
CA LYS A 76 -7.34 -1.88 -13.83
C LYS A 76 -7.08 -1.66 -12.34
N PRO A 77 -5.90 -1.15 -11.90
CA PRO A 77 -5.64 -0.86 -10.49
C PRO A 77 -6.63 0.10 -9.81
N VAL A 78 -7.32 0.92 -10.59
CA VAL A 78 -8.36 1.84 -10.07
C VAL A 78 -9.48 1.10 -9.32
N GLY A 79 -9.74 -0.17 -9.68
CA GLY A 79 -10.70 -1.02 -8.98
C GLY A 79 -10.39 -1.18 -7.49
N GLU A 80 -9.13 -1.35 -7.15
CA GLU A 80 -8.69 -1.44 -5.74
C GLU A 80 -8.95 -0.13 -4.97
N THR A 81 -8.71 1.02 -5.60
CA THR A 81 -9.02 2.32 -4.99
C THR A 81 -10.53 2.48 -4.73
N ILE A 82 -11.38 2.06 -5.67
CA ILE A 82 -12.85 2.07 -5.51
C ILE A 82 -13.27 1.17 -4.35
N PHE A 83 -12.69 -0.03 -4.27
CA PHE A 83 -12.95 -1.01 -3.22
C PHE A 83 -12.59 -0.44 -1.84
N VAL A 84 -11.38 0.08 -1.69
CA VAL A 84 -10.90 0.63 -0.40
C VAL A 84 -11.66 1.89 0.00
N LYS A 85 -11.98 2.77 -0.96
CA LYS A 85 -12.80 3.96 -0.70
C LYS A 85 -14.17 3.61 -0.13
N LYS A 86 -14.81 2.56 -0.66
CA LYS A 86 -16.10 2.08 -0.15
C LYS A 86 -15.96 1.61 1.30
N ILE A 87 -14.90 0.87 1.66
CA ILE A 87 -14.65 0.42 3.04
C ILE A 87 -14.34 1.61 3.95
N ALA A 88 -13.55 2.58 3.48
CA ALA A 88 -13.27 3.79 4.25
C ALA A 88 -14.54 4.62 4.53
N ASP A 89 -15.48 4.67 3.58
CA ASP A 89 -16.75 5.36 3.80
C ASP A 89 -17.66 4.61 4.79
N GLU A 90 -17.58 3.27 4.82
CA GLU A 90 -18.25 2.46 5.84
C GLU A 90 -17.66 2.73 7.22
N ALA A 91 -16.30 2.82 7.32
CA ALA A 91 -15.61 3.10 8.58
C ALA A 91 -16.06 4.44 9.21
N LYS A 92 -16.41 5.44 8.41
CA LYS A 92 -16.89 6.75 8.91
C LYS A 92 -18.18 6.67 9.71
N LYS A 93 -18.95 5.58 9.58
CA LYS A 93 -20.18 5.39 10.36
C LYS A 93 -19.90 5.05 11.82
N GLU A 94 -18.69 4.59 12.13
CA GLU A 94 -18.21 4.25 13.47
C GLU A 94 -17.01 5.16 13.85
N PRO A 95 -17.24 6.45 14.14
CA PRO A 95 -16.16 7.43 14.34
C PRO A 95 -15.32 7.18 15.61
N SER A 96 -15.75 6.29 16.49
CA SER A 96 -15.00 5.84 17.66
C SER A 96 -13.89 4.83 17.32
N LYS A 97 -13.97 4.18 16.17
CA LYS A 97 -13.00 3.22 15.65
C LYS A 97 -11.92 3.91 14.81
N SER A 98 -10.83 3.20 14.54
CA SER A 98 -9.80 3.68 13.62
C SER A 98 -10.37 3.94 12.22
N GLN A 99 -9.87 4.97 11.55
CA GLN A 99 -10.35 5.41 10.24
C GLN A 99 -9.28 5.18 9.17
N ILE A 100 -9.66 4.68 8.01
CA ILE A 100 -8.78 4.64 6.84
C ILE A 100 -8.69 6.06 6.29
N SER A 101 -7.52 6.68 6.43
CA SER A 101 -7.30 8.11 6.14
C SER A 101 -6.36 8.38 4.98
N GLY A 102 -5.79 7.34 4.39
CA GLY A 102 -4.96 7.43 3.20
C GLY A 102 -5.03 6.15 2.38
N ILE A 103 -4.87 6.31 1.08
CA ILE A 103 -4.77 5.22 0.10
C ILE A 103 -3.53 5.48 -0.74
N VAL A 104 -2.57 4.56 -0.71
CA VAL A 104 -1.46 4.47 -1.64
C VAL A 104 -1.83 3.38 -2.64
N SER A 105 -2.14 3.80 -3.86
CA SER A 105 -2.64 2.94 -4.93
C SER A 105 -1.50 2.39 -5.80
N HIS A 106 -1.82 1.52 -6.75
CA HIS A 106 -0.87 1.09 -7.78
C HIS A 106 -1.07 1.87 -9.08
N ALA A 107 0.04 2.27 -9.70
CA ALA A 107 0.12 2.67 -11.10
C ALA A 107 1.43 2.20 -11.71
N ASP A 108 1.42 1.87 -12.99
CA ASP A 108 2.65 1.52 -13.71
C ASP A 108 3.48 2.79 -13.96
N MET A 109 4.50 2.98 -13.13
CA MET A 109 5.41 4.12 -13.22
C MET A 109 6.29 4.11 -14.47
N THR A 110 6.25 3.06 -15.29
CA THR A 110 6.94 3.00 -16.59
C THR A 110 6.12 3.60 -17.74
N LEU A 111 4.96 4.17 -17.45
CA LEU A 111 4.11 4.85 -18.44
C LEU A 111 4.56 6.28 -18.79
N GLY A 112 5.46 6.89 -18.01
CA GLY A 112 5.86 8.29 -18.21
C GLY A 112 4.63 9.22 -18.16
N GLU A 113 4.44 10.08 -19.17
CA GLU A 113 3.28 10.98 -19.23
C GLU A 113 1.92 10.25 -19.25
N GLY A 114 1.89 9.01 -19.72
CA GLY A 114 0.69 8.19 -19.74
C GLY A 114 0.13 7.86 -18.34
N ILE A 115 0.93 8.06 -17.29
CA ILE A 115 0.48 7.86 -15.91
C ILE A 115 -0.65 8.81 -15.50
N ASN A 116 -0.75 9.99 -16.14
CA ASN A 116 -1.77 10.98 -15.80
C ASN A 116 -3.19 10.41 -15.87
N GLU A 117 -3.49 9.57 -16.85
CA GLU A 117 -4.83 8.99 -17.01
C GLU A 117 -5.24 8.15 -15.80
N VAL A 118 -4.37 7.30 -15.30
CA VAL A 118 -4.67 6.47 -14.13
C VAL A 118 -4.68 7.30 -12.84
N LEU A 119 -3.79 8.29 -12.71
CA LEU A 119 -3.79 9.19 -11.54
C LEU A 119 -5.09 9.99 -11.46
N ASP A 120 -5.59 10.52 -12.57
CA ASP A 120 -6.85 11.28 -12.61
C ASP A 120 -8.03 10.42 -12.15
N LEU A 121 -8.05 9.13 -12.52
CA LEU A 121 -9.06 8.19 -12.03
C LEU A 121 -8.88 7.86 -10.54
N HIS A 122 -7.65 7.71 -10.05
CA HIS A 122 -7.41 7.55 -8.61
C HIS A 122 -7.88 8.77 -7.81
N PHE A 123 -7.65 9.99 -8.31
CA PHE A 123 -8.21 11.21 -7.69
C PHE A 123 -9.73 11.21 -7.74
N GLN A 124 -10.32 10.84 -8.86
CA GLN A 124 -11.77 10.81 -9.02
C GLN A 124 -12.44 9.86 -8.03
N TYR A 125 -11.90 8.66 -7.85
CA TYR A 125 -12.53 7.61 -7.04
C TYR A 125 -12.02 7.57 -5.60
N GLY A 126 -10.76 7.89 -5.35
CA GLY A 126 -10.17 7.95 -4.01
C GLY A 126 -10.42 9.27 -3.29
N GLU A 127 -10.75 10.34 -4.06
CA GLU A 127 -10.96 11.68 -3.55
C GLU A 127 -9.78 12.14 -2.66
N SER A 128 -10.07 12.76 -1.52
CA SER A 128 -9.06 13.21 -0.56
C SER A 128 -8.26 12.09 0.13
N LEU A 129 -8.70 10.83 0.00
CA LEU A 129 -7.97 9.69 0.56
C LEU A 129 -6.81 9.23 -0.33
N PHE A 130 -6.85 9.50 -1.63
CA PHE A 130 -5.72 9.17 -2.50
C PHE A 130 -4.50 10.03 -2.16
N LYS A 131 -3.38 9.38 -1.79
CA LYS A 131 -2.18 10.05 -1.28
C LYS A 131 -0.93 9.75 -2.09
N GLY A 132 -0.91 8.69 -2.86
CA GLY A 132 0.29 8.32 -3.57
C GLY A 132 0.22 7.00 -4.29
N ILE A 133 1.37 6.61 -4.82
CA ILE A 133 1.54 5.42 -5.63
C ILE A 133 2.64 4.54 -5.04
N ARG A 134 2.41 3.23 -5.05
CA ARG A 134 3.44 2.21 -4.93
C ARG A 134 3.55 1.44 -6.26
N HIS A 135 4.76 1.36 -6.79
CA HIS A 135 5.13 0.40 -7.82
C HIS A 135 6.35 -0.37 -7.30
N ALA A 136 6.11 -1.57 -6.81
CA ALA A 136 7.13 -2.39 -6.16
C ALA A 136 8.26 -2.75 -7.13
N GLY A 137 9.48 -2.32 -6.81
CA GLY A 137 10.69 -2.48 -7.62
C GLY A 137 11.61 -3.60 -7.17
N GLY A 138 11.18 -4.45 -6.25
CA GLY A 138 12.02 -5.52 -5.69
C GLY A 138 12.44 -6.52 -6.75
N TRP A 139 13.70 -6.45 -7.16
CA TRP A 139 14.36 -7.33 -8.12
C TRP A 139 15.63 -7.91 -7.52
N ASP A 140 15.86 -9.22 -7.72
CA ASP A 140 17.07 -9.91 -7.32
C ASP A 140 17.54 -10.86 -8.42
N PRO A 141 18.86 -10.95 -8.72
CA PRO A 141 19.37 -11.84 -9.75
C PRO A 141 19.34 -13.33 -9.35
N HIS A 142 19.14 -13.64 -8.09
CA HIS A 142 19.16 -14.99 -7.58
C HIS A 142 17.84 -15.71 -7.89
N GLU A 143 17.89 -16.83 -8.60
CA GLU A 143 16.72 -17.58 -9.07
C GLU A 143 15.73 -18.02 -7.99
N ASN A 144 16.21 -18.21 -6.74
CA ASN A 144 15.38 -18.59 -5.60
C ASN A 144 14.81 -17.40 -4.83
N MET A 145 15.16 -16.16 -5.23
CA MET A 145 14.56 -14.96 -4.67
C MET A 145 13.35 -14.56 -5.50
N ARG A 146 12.23 -14.37 -4.80
CA ARG A 146 11.00 -13.92 -5.45
C ARG A 146 11.12 -12.41 -5.75
N ASN A 147 11.04 -12.05 -7.02
CA ASN A 147 10.81 -10.65 -7.39
C ASN A 147 9.45 -10.19 -6.87
N SER A 148 9.26 -8.89 -6.76
CA SER A 148 7.95 -8.35 -6.33
C SER A 148 6.82 -8.82 -7.25
N HIS A 149 5.58 -8.69 -6.79
CA HIS A 149 4.39 -9.18 -7.51
C HIS A 149 4.18 -8.55 -8.90
N HIS A 150 4.81 -7.40 -9.19
CA HIS A 150 4.80 -6.77 -10.50
C HIS A 150 5.96 -7.24 -11.41
N SER A 151 6.82 -8.14 -10.94
CA SER A 151 7.96 -8.69 -11.69
C SER A 151 8.80 -7.58 -12.38
N PRO A 152 9.27 -6.57 -11.64
CA PRO A 152 9.95 -5.42 -12.21
C PRO A 152 11.24 -5.84 -12.91
N PRO A 153 11.65 -5.15 -13.99
CA PRO A 153 12.98 -5.35 -14.56
C PRO A 153 14.05 -4.84 -13.60
N LYS A 154 15.27 -5.34 -13.80
CA LYS A 154 16.46 -4.80 -13.12
C LYS A 154 16.55 -3.28 -13.35
N ASP A 155 16.91 -2.55 -12.30
CA ASP A 155 17.14 -1.11 -12.32
C ASP A 155 15.93 -0.26 -12.80
N MET A 156 14.72 -0.78 -12.63
CA MET A 156 13.49 -0.09 -13.04
C MET A 156 13.41 1.34 -12.49
N TYR A 157 13.76 1.54 -11.22
CA TYR A 157 13.73 2.86 -10.57
C TYR A 157 14.67 3.89 -11.23
N LEU A 158 15.77 3.43 -11.84
CA LEU A 158 16.76 4.32 -12.46
C LEU A 158 16.41 4.72 -13.90
N SER A 159 15.35 4.15 -14.49
CA SER A 159 14.95 4.46 -15.86
C SER A 159 14.41 5.89 -15.99
N ASP A 160 14.69 6.53 -17.12
CA ASP A 160 14.26 7.90 -17.39
C ASP A 160 12.73 8.04 -17.39
N VAL A 161 12.02 7.01 -17.90
CA VAL A 161 10.56 7.01 -17.95
C VAL A 161 9.95 6.90 -16.54
N PHE A 162 10.57 6.10 -15.65
CA PHE A 162 10.15 6.03 -14.24
C PHE A 162 10.36 7.38 -13.55
N ASN A 163 11.51 8.01 -13.78
CA ASN A 163 11.82 9.31 -13.23
C ASN A 163 10.87 10.42 -13.74
N GLN A 164 10.42 10.34 -15.01
CA GLN A 164 9.37 11.22 -15.53
C GLN A 164 8.06 11.07 -14.74
N SER A 165 7.64 9.83 -14.46
CA SER A 165 6.44 9.57 -13.64
C SER A 165 6.60 10.08 -12.20
N LEU A 166 7.79 9.97 -11.60
CA LEU A 166 8.06 10.54 -10.26
C LEU A 166 7.88 12.05 -10.22
N LYS A 167 8.36 12.77 -11.25
CA LYS A 167 8.15 14.22 -11.36
C LYS A 167 6.66 14.58 -11.41
N ILE A 168 5.88 13.82 -12.17
CA ILE A 168 4.42 14.00 -12.25
C ILE A 168 3.77 13.79 -10.88
N LEU A 169 4.21 12.78 -10.11
CA LEU A 169 3.71 12.60 -8.73
C LEU A 169 4.05 13.82 -7.87
N GLY A 170 5.28 14.32 -7.93
CA GLY A 170 5.70 15.53 -7.20
C GLY A 170 4.88 16.76 -7.57
N GLU A 171 4.60 17.00 -8.86
CA GLU A 171 3.75 18.09 -9.33
C GLU A 171 2.31 18.01 -8.83
N LYS A 172 1.83 16.80 -8.52
CA LYS A 172 0.47 16.53 -8.00
C LYS A 172 0.43 16.40 -6.47
N ASP A 173 1.52 16.66 -5.76
CA ASP A 173 1.66 16.49 -4.29
C ASP A 173 1.33 15.06 -3.82
N LEU A 174 1.76 14.07 -4.60
CA LEU A 174 1.60 12.67 -4.31
C LEU A 174 2.91 12.05 -3.81
N VAL A 175 2.81 11.16 -2.83
CA VAL A 175 3.98 10.39 -2.36
C VAL A 175 4.24 9.19 -3.26
N PHE A 176 5.51 8.81 -3.37
CA PHE A 176 5.92 7.52 -3.91
C PHE A 176 6.39 6.61 -2.78
N GLU A 177 5.76 5.44 -2.61
CA GLU A 177 6.20 4.43 -1.67
C GLU A 177 7.14 3.45 -2.38
N ALA A 178 8.42 3.48 -1.99
CA ALA A 178 9.43 2.60 -2.55
C ALA A 178 9.45 1.25 -1.82
N TRP A 179 9.24 0.15 -2.58
CA TRP A 179 9.38 -1.22 -2.09
C TRP A 179 10.44 -1.96 -2.90
N GLN A 180 11.57 -2.26 -2.27
CA GLN A 180 12.73 -2.87 -2.93
C GLN A 180 13.52 -3.75 -1.95
N TYR A 181 14.46 -4.53 -2.50
CA TYR A 181 15.43 -5.25 -1.68
C TYR A 181 16.55 -4.32 -1.16
N HIS A 182 17.21 -4.75 -0.08
CA HIS A 182 18.25 -3.97 0.61
C HIS A 182 19.39 -3.49 -0.31
N HIS A 183 19.78 -4.29 -1.30
CA HIS A 183 20.85 -3.94 -2.24
C HIS A 183 20.43 -2.86 -3.26
N GLN A 184 19.14 -2.56 -3.36
CA GLN A 184 18.58 -1.51 -4.22
C GLN A 184 18.37 -0.17 -3.47
N ILE A 185 18.68 -0.07 -2.18
CA ILE A 185 18.46 1.15 -1.38
C ILE A 185 19.15 2.37 -2.01
N ASN A 186 20.35 2.21 -2.59
CA ASN A 186 21.04 3.30 -3.26
C ASN A 186 20.28 3.83 -4.49
N GLN A 187 19.47 3.00 -5.15
CA GLN A 187 18.61 3.47 -6.25
C GLN A 187 17.53 4.42 -5.75
N VAL A 188 16.96 4.14 -4.55
CA VAL A 188 15.97 5.01 -3.92
C VAL A 188 16.58 6.35 -3.55
N ALA A 189 17.79 6.35 -2.97
CA ALA A 189 18.52 7.60 -2.69
C ALA A 189 18.76 8.41 -3.98
N GLU A 190 19.19 7.74 -5.05
CA GLU A 190 19.46 8.39 -6.34
C GLU A 190 18.18 9.01 -6.97
N ILE A 191 17.04 8.31 -6.93
CA ILE A 191 15.80 8.89 -7.45
C ILE A 191 15.26 10.02 -6.57
N ALA A 192 15.51 9.98 -5.27
CA ALA A 192 15.18 11.10 -4.37
C ALA A 192 16.00 12.35 -4.73
N ASP A 193 17.32 12.21 -4.87
CA ASP A 193 18.22 13.32 -5.26
C ASP A 193 17.85 13.93 -6.61
N ARG A 194 17.32 13.13 -7.55
CA ARG A 194 16.91 13.62 -8.89
C ARG A 194 15.57 14.38 -8.88
N ASN A 195 14.81 14.28 -7.79
CA ASN A 195 13.45 14.81 -7.68
C ASN A 195 13.24 15.72 -6.46
N GLU A 196 14.31 16.41 -6.03
CA GLU A 196 14.26 17.46 -5.00
C GLU A 196 13.44 18.70 -5.42
#